data_1ba8422e5f794333cf5db44baaabb858
#
_entry.id   1ba8422e5f794333cf5db44baaabb858
#
_cell.length_a   1.000
_cell.length_b   1.000
_cell.length_c   1.000
_cell.angle_alpha   90.00
_cell.angle_beta   90.00
_cell.angle_gamma   90.00
#
_symmetry.space_group_name_H-M   'P 1'
#
loop_
_entity.id
_entity.type
_entity.pdbx_description
1 polymer ?
#
loop_
_entity_poly.entity_id
_entity_poly.type
_entity_poly.pdbx_seq_one_letter_code
_entity_poly.pdbx_strand_id
1 'polypeptide(L)'
;MSVANFIPEIWNAAIKAPYEKNLVYGQSTIASNAWMGEITGIGDTVHISAITAPTIKAYAKGTPIEVEEAATTSTTLSIDQGNYFAFRVHDVDKVQAAGDFQGPATQAAAIGLRDNADKYLAGILKDGALAANKLGTLQVVNDDPAKAGGSQTTAFKTLVLLSEKLNAQSVPTAGRYVVVGPKTYSALLMDPRFTRVDASGTADGLRNAIVGRAVGFDVLVSNNAPSTAGRELAIAGVPDAFAFASQLV
;
A
#
# COMPACT_ATOMS: atom_id res chain seq x y z
N MET A 1 29.67 -47.13 -27.91
CA MET A 1 28.65 -46.61 -26.98
C MET A 1 29.35 -45.64 -26.04
N SER A 2 28.96 -44.36 -26.13
CA SER A 2 29.57 -43.30 -25.31
C SER A 2 29.04 -43.37 -23.89
N VAL A 3 29.93 -43.43 -22.89
CA VAL A 3 29.60 -43.43 -21.45
C VAL A 3 29.25 -42.03 -20.91
N ALA A 4 29.10 -41.06 -21.81
CA ALA A 4 28.82 -39.66 -21.43
C ALA A 4 27.45 -39.48 -20.72
N ASN A 5 26.52 -40.42 -20.88
CA ASN A 5 25.22 -40.36 -20.22
C ASN A 5 25.19 -40.92 -18.78
N PHE A 6 26.33 -41.35 -18.26
CA PHE A 6 26.44 -41.88 -16.88
C PHE A 6 27.16 -40.94 -15.91
N ILE A 7 27.43 -39.69 -16.33
CA ILE A 7 27.93 -38.69 -15.38
C ILE A 7 26.70 -38.16 -14.65
N PRO A 8 26.54 -38.45 -13.33
CA PRO A 8 25.44 -37.90 -12.57
C PRO A 8 25.66 -36.37 -12.50
N GLU A 9 24.80 -35.61 -13.16
CA GLU A 9 24.73 -34.17 -12.93
C GLU A 9 24.36 -33.99 -11.46
N ILE A 10 25.18 -33.26 -10.71
CA ILE A 10 24.89 -32.89 -9.32
C ILE A 10 23.81 -31.83 -9.40
N TRP A 11 22.58 -32.29 -9.36
CA TRP A 11 21.43 -31.40 -9.20
C TRP A 11 21.47 -30.85 -7.77
N ASN A 12 21.67 -29.56 -7.64
CA ASN A 12 21.56 -28.94 -6.34
C ASN A 12 20.07 -28.97 -5.93
N ALA A 13 19.78 -29.86 -4.96
CA ALA A 13 18.41 -30.08 -4.47
C ALA A 13 17.77 -28.86 -3.79
N ALA A 14 18.53 -27.80 -3.59
CA ALA A 14 18.04 -26.55 -3.03
C ALA A 14 17.32 -25.73 -4.09
N ILE A 15 15.99 -25.80 -4.12
CA ILE A 15 15.15 -24.89 -4.91
C ILE A 15 15.25 -23.51 -4.27
N LYS A 16 15.80 -22.56 -5.03
CA LYS A 16 15.90 -21.19 -4.57
C LYS A 16 14.50 -20.58 -4.48
N ALA A 17 14.08 -20.18 -3.27
CA ALA A 17 12.85 -19.46 -3.08
C ALA A 17 12.88 -18.11 -3.85
N PRO A 18 11.77 -17.70 -4.48
CA PRO A 18 11.70 -16.39 -5.12
C PRO A 18 11.88 -15.28 -4.09
N TYR A 19 12.47 -14.15 -4.52
CA TYR A 19 12.56 -12.98 -3.66
C TYR A 19 11.18 -12.45 -3.32
N GLU A 20 10.90 -12.25 -2.03
CA GLU A 20 9.69 -11.59 -1.59
C GLU A 20 9.73 -10.11 -1.97
N LYS A 21 8.64 -9.64 -2.55
CA LYS A 21 8.40 -8.20 -2.66
C LYS A 21 7.85 -7.69 -1.33
N ASN A 22 8.17 -6.45 -0.98
CA ASN A 22 7.54 -5.81 0.15
C ASN A 22 6.04 -5.62 -0.11
N LEU A 23 5.22 -6.31 0.68
CA LEU A 23 3.78 -6.17 0.68
C LEU A 23 3.42 -5.03 1.63
N VAL A 24 2.82 -3.99 1.11
CA VAL A 24 2.66 -2.72 1.83
C VAL A 24 1.21 -2.38 2.06
N TYR A 25 0.36 -2.47 1.03
CA TYR A 25 -1.02 -1.95 1.08
C TYR A 25 -1.96 -2.72 2.01
N GLY A 26 -1.66 -3.98 2.32
CA GLY A 26 -2.43 -4.79 3.28
C GLY A 26 -1.97 -4.67 4.74
N GLN A 27 -1.00 -3.81 5.04
CA GLN A 27 -0.50 -3.62 6.42
C GLN A 27 -1.47 -2.77 7.26
N SER A 28 -1.49 -3.01 8.56
CA SER A 28 -2.30 -2.25 9.52
C SER A 28 -1.95 -0.76 9.60
N THR A 29 -0.78 -0.37 9.11
CA THR A 29 -0.37 1.03 8.98
C THR A 29 -1.08 1.77 7.83
N ILE A 30 -1.65 1.04 6.87
CA ILE A 30 -2.32 1.59 5.69
C ILE A 30 -3.81 1.28 5.69
N ALA A 31 -4.19 0.06 6.10
CA ALA A 31 -5.56 -0.42 6.09
C ALA A 31 -6.02 -0.80 7.49
N SER A 32 -7.24 -0.46 7.84
CA SER A 32 -7.87 -0.94 9.06
C SER A 32 -8.30 -2.39 8.88
N ASN A 33 -7.79 -3.28 9.74
CA ASN A 33 -8.11 -4.72 9.73
C ASN A 33 -9.15 -5.08 10.82
N ALA A 34 -9.86 -4.09 11.34
CA ALA A 34 -10.80 -4.27 12.46
C ALA A 34 -11.92 -5.29 12.17
N TRP A 35 -12.24 -5.51 10.90
CA TRP A 35 -13.39 -6.31 10.45
C TRP A 35 -13.03 -7.73 9.98
N MET A 36 -11.78 -8.15 10.11
CA MET A 36 -11.31 -9.46 9.61
C MET A 36 -12.00 -10.67 10.26
N GLY A 37 -12.45 -10.56 11.51
CA GLY A 37 -13.07 -11.68 12.24
C GLY A 37 -14.54 -11.95 11.93
N GLU A 38 -15.20 -11.10 11.17
CA GLU A 38 -16.64 -11.20 10.88
C GLU A 38 -16.96 -11.87 9.53
N ILE A 39 -15.92 -12.23 8.77
CA ILE A 39 -16.05 -12.76 7.40
C ILE A 39 -15.91 -14.27 7.41
N THR A 40 -16.89 -14.97 6.83
CA THR A 40 -16.90 -16.43 6.70
C THR A 40 -16.66 -16.92 5.27
N GLY A 41 -16.86 -16.11 4.25
CA GLY A 41 -16.64 -16.52 2.86
C GLY A 41 -16.78 -15.43 1.81
N ILE A 42 -16.60 -15.83 0.54
CA ILE A 42 -16.81 -14.95 -0.61
C ILE A 42 -18.29 -14.65 -0.75
N GLY A 43 -18.62 -13.37 -0.92
CA GLY A 43 -20.00 -12.88 -1.03
C GLY A 43 -20.54 -12.32 0.28
N ASP A 44 -19.81 -12.48 1.39
CA ASP A 44 -20.20 -11.88 2.66
C ASP A 44 -20.09 -10.36 2.60
N THR A 45 -20.97 -9.70 3.32
CA THR A 45 -21.03 -8.25 3.43
C THR A 45 -21.02 -7.84 4.89
N VAL A 46 -20.10 -6.95 5.24
CA VAL A 46 -20.05 -6.34 6.58
C VAL A 46 -20.58 -4.92 6.50
N HIS A 47 -21.56 -4.61 7.33
CA HIS A 47 -22.13 -3.27 7.43
C HIS A 47 -21.41 -2.47 8.50
N ILE A 48 -20.67 -1.44 8.08
CA ILE A 48 -19.96 -0.52 8.95
C ILE A 48 -20.87 0.68 9.19
N SER A 49 -21.41 0.80 10.42
CA SER A 49 -22.27 1.91 10.79
C SER A 49 -21.45 3.05 11.37
N ALA A 50 -21.67 4.26 10.88
CA ALA A 50 -21.09 5.49 11.41
C ALA A 50 -22.20 6.42 11.90
N ILE A 51 -21.95 7.12 13.02
CA ILE A 51 -22.87 8.12 13.55
C ILE A 51 -22.56 9.45 12.90
N THR A 52 -23.59 10.09 12.35
CA THR A 52 -23.46 11.45 11.83
C THR A 52 -23.38 12.44 12.99
N ALA A 53 -22.41 13.34 12.95
CA ALA A 53 -22.28 14.38 13.98
C ALA A 53 -23.54 15.27 14.00
N PRO A 54 -24.14 15.54 15.18
CA PRO A 54 -25.29 16.43 15.29
C PRO A 54 -24.93 17.87 14.95
N THR A 55 -25.91 18.63 14.47
CA THR A 55 -25.72 20.04 14.11
C THR A 55 -25.60 20.89 15.37
N ILE A 56 -24.51 21.61 15.53
CA ILE A 56 -24.34 22.57 16.63
C ILE A 56 -25.13 23.83 16.31
N LYS A 57 -26.17 24.11 17.11
CA LYS A 57 -27.00 25.32 16.96
C LYS A 57 -26.63 26.34 18.03
N ALA A 58 -26.67 27.62 17.65
CA ALA A 58 -26.46 28.73 18.60
C ALA A 58 -27.64 28.82 19.57
N TYR A 59 -27.35 28.89 20.88
CA TYR A 59 -28.37 29.12 21.89
C TYR A 59 -28.81 30.56 21.95
N ALA A 60 -30.11 30.80 21.86
CA ALA A 60 -30.73 32.11 22.09
C ALA A 60 -31.75 32.01 23.25
N LYS A 61 -31.64 32.92 24.24
CA LYS A 61 -32.53 32.93 25.40
C LYS A 61 -33.98 33.20 24.94
N GLY A 62 -34.90 32.30 25.30
CA GLY A 62 -36.32 32.39 24.94
C GLY A 62 -36.72 31.66 23.67
N THR A 63 -35.80 31.03 22.98
CA THR A 63 -36.10 30.19 21.82
C THR A 63 -36.15 28.72 22.27
N PRO A 64 -37.19 27.94 21.90
CA PRO A 64 -37.25 26.52 22.19
C PRO A 64 -36.07 25.78 21.57
N ILE A 65 -35.50 24.80 22.31
CA ILE A 65 -34.45 23.95 21.82
C ILE A 65 -35.07 22.88 20.93
N GLU A 66 -34.65 22.83 19.68
CA GLU A 66 -35.02 21.75 18.75
C GLU A 66 -34.09 20.56 18.97
N VAL A 67 -34.68 19.41 19.25
CA VAL A 67 -33.97 18.13 19.40
C VAL A 67 -33.85 17.48 18.03
N GLU A 68 -32.62 17.14 17.61
CA GLU A 68 -32.35 16.35 16.42
C GLU A 68 -32.32 14.86 16.77
N GLU A 69 -32.85 14.02 15.90
CA GLU A 69 -32.65 12.57 15.99
C GLU A 69 -31.26 12.21 15.46
N ALA A 70 -30.55 11.31 16.14
CA ALA A 70 -29.25 10.84 15.71
C ALA A 70 -29.37 10.07 14.38
N ALA A 71 -28.77 10.59 13.33
CA ALA A 71 -28.71 9.93 12.04
C ALA A 71 -27.48 8.99 11.98
N THR A 72 -27.69 7.80 11.44
CA THR A 72 -26.62 6.83 11.18
C THR A 72 -26.42 6.64 9.69
N THR A 73 -25.17 6.61 9.25
CA THR A 73 -24.80 6.20 7.89
C THR A 73 -24.21 4.80 7.93
N SER A 74 -24.52 3.98 6.93
CA SER A 74 -23.97 2.64 6.79
C SER A 74 -23.15 2.55 5.51
N THR A 75 -21.91 2.06 5.64
CA THR A 75 -21.05 1.71 4.51
C THR A 75 -20.89 0.20 4.47
N THR A 76 -20.99 -0.39 3.29
CA THR A 76 -20.89 -1.84 3.12
C THR A 76 -19.51 -2.22 2.64
N LEU A 77 -18.84 -3.13 3.35
CA LEU A 77 -17.63 -3.83 2.91
C LEU A 77 -18.06 -5.18 2.34
N SER A 78 -17.89 -5.37 1.04
CA SER A 78 -18.20 -6.63 0.36
C SER A 78 -16.93 -7.40 0.02
N ILE A 79 -16.95 -8.71 0.24
CA ILE A 79 -15.85 -9.63 -0.10
C ILE A 79 -16.14 -10.18 -1.50
N ASP A 80 -15.53 -9.58 -2.50
CA ASP A 80 -15.79 -9.86 -3.92
C ASP A 80 -14.62 -10.60 -4.61
N GLN A 81 -13.46 -10.70 -3.96
CA GLN A 81 -12.26 -11.29 -4.54
C GLN A 81 -11.92 -12.65 -3.91
N GLY A 82 -11.73 -13.64 -4.76
CA GLY A 82 -11.21 -14.95 -4.37
C GLY A 82 -10.10 -15.37 -5.32
N ASN A 83 -8.92 -15.58 -4.77
CA ASN A 83 -7.78 -16.06 -5.52
C ASN A 83 -7.35 -17.42 -4.98
N TYR A 84 -7.06 -18.36 -5.87
CA TYR A 84 -6.56 -19.69 -5.50
C TYR A 84 -5.33 -20.02 -6.32
N PHE A 85 -4.54 -20.95 -5.82
CA PHE A 85 -3.52 -21.61 -6.61
C PHE A 85 -3.76 -23.12 -6.61
N ALA A 86 -3.47 -23.76 -7.72
CA ALA A 86 -3.49 -25.22 -7.83
C ALA A 86 -2.32 -25.67 -8.71
N PHE A 87 -1.60 -26.66 -8.25
CA PHE A 87 -0.58 -27.32 -9.06
C PHE A 87 -0.68 -28.83 -8.86
N ARG A 88 -0.30 -29.57 -9.91
CA ARG A 88 -0.30 -31.02 -9.90
C ARG A 88 1.11 -31.53 -10.15
N VAL A 89 1.57 -32.41 -9.31
CA VAL A 89 2.82 -33.17 -9.50
C VAL A 89 2.45 -34.61 -9.85
N HIS A 90 2.99 -35.13 -10.95
CA HIS A 90 2.77 -36.52 -11.30
C HIS A 90 3.60 -37.43 -10.39
N ASP A 91 3.06 -38.62 -10.04
CA ASP A 91 3.69 -39.52 -9.10
C ASP A 91 5.09 -39.98 -9.55
N VAL A 92 5.30 -40.13 -10.86
CA VAL A 92 6.60 -40.47 -11.44
C VAL A 92 7.63 -39.38 -11.19
N ASP A 93 7.23 -38.11 -11.40
CA ASP A 93 8.10 -36.94 -11.21
C ASP A 93 8.41 -36.72 -9.73
N LYS A 94 7.46 -37.05 -8.84
CA LYS A 94 7.63 -36.95 -7.39
C LYS A 94 8.70 -37.91 -6.88
N VAL A 95 8.78 -39.12 -7.44
CA VAL A 95 9.78 -40.14 -7.07
C VAL A 95 11.17 -39.78 -7.65
N GLN A 96 11.21 -39.16 -8.81
CA GLN A 96 12.45 -38.76 -9.50
C GLN A 96 13.00 -37.42 -9.02
N ALA A 97 12.17 -36.56 -8.39
CA ALA A 97 12.61 -35.29 -7.86
C ALA A 97 13.53 -35.48 -6.66
N ALA A 98 14.77 -35.04 -6.77
CA ALA A 98 15.72 -35.03 -5.67
C ALA A 98 15.38 -33.89 -4.70
N GLY A 99 14.56 -34.19 -3.68
CA GLY A 99 14.24 -33.23 -2.60
C GLY A 99 12.75 -32.89 -2.47
N ASP A 100 12.42 -32.07 -1.46
CA ASP A 100 11.06 -31.59 -1.22
C ASP A 100 10.73 -30.44 -2.17
N PHE A 101 9.97 -30.73 -3.21
CA PHE A 101 9.46 -29.73 -4.16
C PHE A 101 8.21 -29.02 -3.62
N GLN A 102 7.42 -29.70 -2.79
CA GLN A 102 6.11 -29.20 -2.36
C GLN A 102 6.23 -27.97 -1.47
N GLY A 103 7.18 -27.96 -0.54
CA GLY A 103 7.39 -26.83 0.38
C GLY A 103 7.72 -25.52 -0.35
N PRO A 104 8.80 -25.47 -1.16
CA PRO A 104 9.16 -24.27 -1.92
C PRO A 104 8.09 -23.82 -2.92
N ALA A 105 7.38 -24.75 -3.58
CA ALA A 105 6.31 -24.41 -4.52
C ALA A 105 5.11 -23.76 -3.80
N THR A 106 4.73 -24.28 -2.64
CA THR A 106 3.66 -23.70 -1.81
C THR A 106 4.04 -22.32 -1.30
N GLN A 107 5.28 -22.13 -0.87
CA GLN A 107 5.79 -20.82 -0.45
C GLN A 107 5.77 -19.80 -1.60
N ALA A 108 6.24 -20.20 -2.78
CA ALA A 108 6.20 -19.34 -3.98
C ALA A 108 4.77 -18.96 -4.36
N ALA A 109 3.82 -19.89 -4.28
CA ALA A 109 2.41 -19.62 -4.54
C ALA A 109 1.79 -18.66 -3.50
N ALA A 110 2.11 -18.84 -2.22
CA ALA A 110 1.65 -17.95 -1.16
C ALA A 110 2.16 -16.50 -1.35
N ILE A 111 3.44 -16.33 -1.75
CA ILE A 111 4.02 -15.04 -2.11
C ILE A 111 3.28 -14.44 -3.31
N GLY A 112 2.98 -15.24 -4.33
CA GLY A 112 2.23 -14.81 -5.50
C GLY A 112 0.81 -14.33 -5.17
N LEU A 113 0.10 -15.03 -4.29
CA LEU A 113 -1.23 -14.63 -3.81
C LEU A 113 -1.19 -13.29 -3.07
N ARG A 114 -0.21 -13.11 -2.18
CA ARG A 114 -0.02 -11.84 -1.46
C ARG A 114 0.29 -10.69 -2.41
N ASP A 115 1.21 -10.89 -3.37
CA ASP A 115 1.57 -9.87 -4.38
C ASP A 115 0.34 -9.46 -5.22
N ASN A 116 -0.52 -10.41 -5.59
CA ASN A 116 -1.75 -10.13 -6.31
C ASN A 116 -2.75 -9.33 -5.46
N ALA A 117 -2.93 -9.69 -4.20
CA ALA A 117 -3.77 -8.96 -3.27
C ALA A 117 -3.27 -7.52 -3.08
N ASP A 118 -1.96 -7.32 -2.90
CA ASP A 118 -1.35 -6.00 -2.70
C ASP A 118 -1.55 -5.09 -3.92
N LYS A 119 -1.40 -5.63 -5.14
CA LYS A 119 -1.70 -4.91 -6.38
C LYS A 119 -3.16 -4.52 -6.51
N TYR A 120 -4.07 -5.42 -6.13
CA TYR A 120 -5.50 -5.15 -6.16
C TYR A 120 -5.87 -4.02 -5.19
N LEU A 121 -5.36 -4.06 -3.95
CA LEU A 121 -5.58 -3.03 -2.96
C LEU A 121 -5.03 -1.67 -3.42
N ALA A 122 -3.84 -1.65 -4.02
CA ALA A 122 -3.25 -0.45 -4.61
C ALA A 122 -4.16 0.16 -5.70
N GLY A 123 -4.79 -0.69 -6.51
CA GLY A 123 -5.76 -0.28 -7.54
C GLY A 123 -7.00 0.37 -6.92
N ILE A 124 -7.59 -0.26 -5.89
CA ILE A 124 -8.76 0.27 -5.19
C ILE A 124 -8.46 1.63 -4.55
N LEU A 125 -7.32 1.76 -3.85
CA LEU A 125 -6.92 3.02 -3.24
C LEU A 125 -6.74 4.14 -4.26
N LYS A 126 -6.16 3.83 -5.42
CA LYS A 126 -6.00 4.78 -6.53
C LYS A 126 -7.36 5.24 -7.07
N ASP A 127 -8.27 4.31 -7.29
CA ASP A 127 -9.56 4.58 -7.94
C ASP A 127 -10.57 5.19 -6.96
N GLY A 128 -10.54 4.78 -5.68
CA GLY A 128 -11.37 5.30 -4.61
C GLY A 128 -11.04 6.73 -4.17
N ALA A 129 -9.87 7.26 -4.54
CA ALA A 129 -9.53 8.63 -4.22
C ALA A 129 -10.47 9.62 -4.94
N LEU A 130 -11.08 10.54 -4.17
CA LEU A 130 -11.93 11.59 -4.73
C LEU A 130 -11.16 12.47 -5.72
N ALA A 131 -11.83 12.93 -6.78
CA ALA A 131 -11.21 13.79 -7.80
C ALA A 131 -10.60 15.07 -7.21
N ALA A 132 -11.23 15.67 -6.19
CA ALA A 132 -10.74 16.85 -5.49
C ALA A 132 -9.42 16.61 -4.74
N ASN A 133 -9.13 15.36 -4.36
CA ASN A 133 -7.93 14.96 -3.63
C ASN A 133 -6.80 14.47 -4.56
N LYS A 134 -7.06 14.33 -5.86
CA LYS A 134 -6.05 14.00 -6.84
C LYS A 134 -5.23 15.25 -7.22
N LEU A 135 -3.91 15.13 -7.20
CA LEU A 135 -2.99 16.20 -7.62
C LEU A 135 -2.84 16.29 -9.15
N GLY A 136 -3.55 15.44 -9.90
CA GLY A 136 -3.41 15.35 -11.35
C GLY A 136 -2.11 14.68 -11.78
N THR A 137 -1.68 14.94 -13.01
CA THR A 137 -0.45 14.40 -13.60
C THR A 137 0.75 15.28 -13.31
N LEU A 138 1.20 15.33 -12.06
CA LEU A 138 2.46 15.96 -11.73
C LEU A 138 3.62 15.01 -12.08
N GLN A 139 4.58 15.51 -12.83
CA GLN A 139 5.80 14.75 -13.12
C GLN A 139 6.86 15.10 -12.09
N VAL A 140 7.29 14.10 -11.31
CA VAL A 140 8.44 14.28 -10.41
C VAL A 140 9.71 14.38 -11.25
N VAL A 141 10.40 15.51 -11.15
CA VAL A 141 11.75 15.72 -11.68
C VAL A 141 12.74 15.60 -10.55
N ASN A 142 13.88 14.99 -10.85
CA ASN A 142 14.95 14.85 -9.88
C ASN A 142 15.42 16.25 -9.43
N ASP A 143 15.45 16.44 -8.13
CA ASP A 143 16.25 17.33 -7.28
C ASP A 143 16.61 18.76 -7.76
N ASP A 144 16.30 19.18 -8.97
CA ASP A 144 16.53 20.55 -9.40
C ASP A 144 15.27 21.40 -9.23
N PRO A 145 15.17 22.20 -8.13
CA PRO A 145 14.01 23.07 -7.90
C PRO A 145 13.80 24.09 -9.02
N ALA A 146 14.86 24.41 -9.78
CA ALA A 146 14.80 25.36 -10.90
C ALA A 146 14.06 24.76 -12.11
N LYS A 147 14.01 23.43 -12.22
CA LYS A 147 13.30 22.72 -13.29
C LYS A 147 11.85 22.39 -12.93
N ALA A 148 11.45 22.55 -11.67
CA ALA A 148 10.09 22.32 -11.21
C ALA A 148 9.18 23.49 -11.59
N GLY A 149 8.64 23.46 -12.80
CA GLY A 149 7.69 24.45 -13.30
C GLY A 149 6.54 23.81 -14.06
N GLY A 150 5.36 24.43 -14.04
CA GLY A 150 4.18 23.93 -14.73
C GLY A 150 3.67 22.60 -14.15
N SER A 151 3.66 21.54 -14.97
CA SER A 151 3.30 20.18 -14.55
C SER A 151 4.45 19.39 -13.87
N GLN A 152 5.61 20.01 -13.68
CA GLN A 152 6.78 19.39 -13.05
C GLN A 152 6.86 19.78 -11.57
N THR A 153 7.29 18.84 -10.74
CA THR A 153 7.45 19.03 -9.29
C THR A 153 8.62 18.21 -8.77
N THR A 154 9.14 18.57 -7.60
CA THR A 154 10.11 17.72 -6.89
C THR A 154 9.35 16.68 -6.05
N ALA A 155 10.00 15.57 -5.71
CA ALA A 155 9.42 14.54 -4.85
C ALA A 155 9.01 15.12 -3.49
N PHE A 156 9.83 15.98 -2.89
CA PHE A 156 9.50 16.68 -1.65
C PHE A 156 8.25 17.58 -1.79
N LYS A 157 8.17 18.37 -2.86
CA LYS A 157 7.00 19.24 -3.11
C LYS A 157 5.72 18.41 -3.27
N THR A 158 5.81 17.22 -3.86
CA THR A 158 4.67 16.29 -3.95
C THR A 158 4.17 15.90 -2.56
N LEU A 159 5.06 15.57 -1.61
CA LEU A 159 4.66 15.27 -0.23
C LEU A 159 4.00 16.47 0.44
N VAL A 160 4.52 17.68 0.25
CA VAL A 160 3.93 18.91 0.79
C VAL A 160 2.50 19.13 0.24
N LEU A 161 2.30 18.97 -1.06
CA LEU A 161 0.99 19.11 -1.70
C LEU A 161 0.00 18.02 -1.24
N LEU A 162 0.45 16.78 -1.01
CA LEU A 162 -0.37 15.73 -0.42
C LEU A 162 -0.78 16.08 1.01
N SER A 163 0.15 16.61 1.82
CA SER A 163 -0.15 17.09 3.17
C SER A 163 -1.15 18.23 3.17
N GLU A 164 -1.01 19.19 2.25
CA GLU A 164 -1.96 20.29 2.06
C GLU A 164 -3.37 19.77 1.76
N LYS A 165 -3.50 18.80 0.85
CA LYS A 165 -4.80 18.19 0.52
C LYS A 165 -5.47 17.53 1.72
N LEU A 166 -4.71 16.76 2.52
CA LEU A 166 -5.25 16.13 3.72
C LEU A 166 -5.62 17.17 4.79
N ASN A 167 -4.84 18.24 4.95
CA ASN A 167 -5.16 19.34 5.87
C ASN A 167 -6.44 20.06 5.46
N ALA A 168 -6.62 20.32 4.16
CA ALA A 168 -7.84 20.95 3.63
C ALA A 168 -9.10 20.13 3.89
N GLN A 169 -8.97 18.82 4.04
CA GLN A 169 -10.07 17.91 4.40
C GLN A 169 -10.15 17.64 5.92
N SER A 170 -9.41 18.37 6.74
CA SER A 170 -9.39 18.21 8.21
C SER A 170 -9.03 16.79 8.68
N VAL A 171 -8.23 16.04 7.88
CA VAL A 171 -7.77 14.70 8.26
C VAL A 171 -6.77 14.81 9.42
N PRO A 172 -6.84 13.95 10.46
CA PRO A 172 -5.89 13.95 11.56
C PRO A 172 -4.43 13.89 11.08
N THR A 173 -3.53 14.58 11.78
CA THR A 173 -2.10 14.58 11.45
C THR A 173 -1.36 13.35 11.97
N ALA A 174 -1.94 12.66 12.93
CA ALA A 174 -1.38 11.43 13.49
C ALA A 174 -1.67 10.24 12.58
N GLY A 175 -0.70 9.33 12.45
CA GLY A 175 -0.87 8.09 11.69
C GLY A 175 -0.96 8.27 10.17
N ARG A 176 -0.57 9.42 9.63
CA ARG A 176 -0.53 9.62 8.18
C ARG A 176 0.57 8.79 7.55
N TYR A 177 0.23 8.10 6.50
CA TYR A 177 1.18 7.37 5.68
C TYR A 177 1.24 7.92 4.26
N VAL A 178 2.34 7.64 3.56
CA VAL A 178 2.46 7.80 2.13
C VAL A 178 3.17 6.59 1.53
N VAL A 179 2.57 5.98 0.53
CA VAL A 179 3.19 4.90 -0.24
C VAL A 179 3.68 5.47 -1.55
N VAL A 180 4.95 5.27 -1.82
CA VAL A 180 5.63 5.74 -3.04
C VAL A 180 6.25 4.58 -3.81
N GLY A 181 6.38 4.73 -5.11
CA GLY A 181 7.13 3.79 -5.93
C GLY A 181 8.64 3.99 -5.85
N PRO A 182 9.44 3.02 -6.32
CA PRO A 182 10.91 3.06 -6.25
C PRO A 182 11.54 4.30 -6.90
N LYS A 183 10.99 4.77 -8.02
CA LYS A 183 11.51 5.96 -8.72
C LYS A 183 11.29 7.23 -7.91
N THR A 184 10.10 7.39 -7.33
CA THR A 184 9.77 8.53 -6.48
C THR A 184 10.58 8.51 -5.20
N TYR A 185 10.80 7.32 -4.63
CA TYR A 185 11.66 7.16 -3.46
C TYR A 185 13.13 7.52 -3.74
N SER A 186 13.65 7.08 -4.88
CA SER A 186 15.00 7.46 -5.31
C SER A 186 15.15 8.97 -5.49
N ALA A 187 14.10 9.64 -6.01
CA ALA A 187 14.09 11.10 -6.12
C ALA A 187 14.06 11.80 -4.75
N LEU A 188 13.40 11.22 -3.75
CA LEU A 188 13.45 11.71 -2.36
C LEU A 188 14.85 11.58 -1.77
N LEU A 189 15.53 10.45 -1.98
CA LEU A 189 16.89 10.23 -1.50
C LEU A 189 17.90 11.18 -2.14
N MET A 190 17.66 11.62 -3.38
CA MET A 190 18.51 12.60 -4.06
C MET A 190 18.23 14.04 -3.62
N ASP A 191 17.15 14.32 -2.92
CA ASP A 191 16.83 15.68 -2.44
C ASP A 191 17.78 16.08 -1.31
N PRO A 192 18.49 17.21 -1.43
CA PRO A 192 19.47 17.68 -0.44
C PRO A 192 18.89 17.87 0.96
N ARG A 193 17.57 18.06 1.08
CA ARG A 193 16.88 18.22 2.38
C ARG A 193 16.90 16.95 3.23
N PHE A 194 17.02 15.78 2.62
CA PHE A 194 17.10 14.49 3.31
C PHE A 194 18.53 13.96 3.44
N THR A 195 19.43 14.37 2.57
CA THR A 195 20.81 13.88 2.56
C THR A 195 21.77 14.75 3.36
N ARG A 196 21.49 16.05 3.51
CA ARG A 196 22.34 16.95 4.29
C ARG A 196 21.95 16.91 5.78
N VAL A 197 22.93 16.61 6.62
CA VAL A 197 22.76 16.52 8.09
C VAL A 197 22.32 17.85 8.70
N ASP A 198 22.80 18.97 8.15
CA ASP A 198 22.42 20.33 8.57
C ASP A 198 20.94 20.66 8.27
N ALA A 199 20.35 20.00 7.28
CA ALA A 199 18.94 20.21 6.89
C ALA A 199 18.01 19.15 7.48
N SER A 200 18.44 17.91 7.61
CA SER A 200 17.63 16.79 8.11
C SER A 200 17.72 16.56 9.62
N GLY A 201 18.76 17.07 10.26
CA GLY A 201 19.03 16.86 11.69
C GLY A 201 19.57 15.47 12.06
N THR A 202 19.62 14.53 11.12
CA THR A 202 20.15 13.17 11.33
C THR A 202 21.01 12.71 10.16
N ALA A 203 21.97 11.81 10.45
CA ALA A 203 22.80 11.19 9.42
C ALA A 203 22.18 9.92 8.81
N ASP A 204 21.02 9.49 9.26
CA ASP A 204 20.42 8.20 8.92
C ASP A 204 19.99 8.14 7.45
N GLY A 205 19.47 9.23 6.91
CA GLY A 205 19.10 9.29 5.49
C GLY A 205 20.28 9.06 4.55
N LEU A 206 21.46 9.60 4.90
CA LEU A 206 22.68 9.44 4.11
C LEU A 206 23.30 8.04 4.25
N ARG A 207 23.29 7.48 5.46
CA ARG A 207 23.94 6.19 5.75
C ARG A 207 23.10 4.99 5.34
N ASN A 208 21.81 5.03 5.63
CA ASN A 208 20.93 3.87 5.52
C ASN A 208 19.97 3.95 4.34
N ALA A 209 19.98 5.05 3.58
CA ALA A 209 19.02 5.33 2.50
C ALA A 209 17.54 5.18 2.94
N ILE A 210 17.24 5.57 4.20
CA ILE A 210 15.91 5.51 4.78
C ILE A 210 15.37 6.93 4.95
N VAL A 211 14.28 7.24 4.27
CA VAL A 211 13.58 8.52 4.46
C VAL A 211 12.77 8.53 5.76
N GLY A 212 12.29 7.36 6.19
CA GLY A 212 11.56 7.22 7.45
C GLY A 212 10.29 8.07 7.48
N ARG A 213 10.34 9.21 8.17
CA ARG A 213 9.23 10.14 8.30
C ARG A 213 9.56 11.47 7.63
N ALA A 214 8.66 11.93 6.74
CA ALA A 214 8.81 13.19 6.01
C ALA A 214 7.49 13.94 5.91
N VAL A 215 7.50 15.27 6.17
CA VAL A 215 6.33 16.15 6.05
C VAL A 215 5.10 15.63 6.84
N GLY A 216 5.35 14.94 7.96
CA GLY A 216 4.31 14.34 8.80
C GLY A 216 3.79 12.97 8.34
N PHE A 217 4.35 12.42 7.25
CA PHE A 217 4.02 11.08 6.75
C PHE A 217 5.06 10.05 7.15
N ASP A 218 4.60 8.86 7.45
CA ASP A 218 5.43 7.67 7.45
C ASP A 218 5.58 7.19 5.99
N VAL A 219 6.81 7.24 5.46
CA VAL A 219 7.10 6.96 4.05
C VAL A 219 7.36 5.47 3.86
N LEU A 220 6.51 4.84 3.07
CA LEU A 220 6.58 3.42 2.73
C LEU A 220 6.89 3.26 1.24
N VAL A 221 7.68 2.26 0.90
CA VAL A 221 8.05 1.98 -0.49
C VAL A 221 7.38 0.70 -0.95
N SER A 222 6.70 0.74 -2.08
CA SER A 222 6.10 -0.44 -2.69
C SER A 222 6.46 -0.57 -4.16
N ASN A 223 6.92 -1.77 -4.54
CA ASN A 223 7.10 -2.11 -5.96
C ASN A 223 5.77 -2.29 -6.71
N ASN A 224 4.66 -2.39 -5.95
CA ASN A 224 3.30 -2.52 -6.48
C ASN A 224 2.59 -1.16 -6.55
N ALA A 225 3.33 -0.05 -6.44
CA ALA A 225 2.77 1.28 -6.60
C ALA A 225 2.04 1.38 -7.96
N PRO A 226 0.76 1.81 -7.98
CA PRO A 226 0.02 1.90 -9.23
C PRO A 226 0.69 2.90 -10.16
N SER A 227 0.59 2.65 -11.45
CA SER A 227 1.15 3.53 -12.45
C SER A 227 0.08 3.97 -13.47
N THR A 228 0.23 5.19 -13.96
CA THR A 228 -0.60 5.72 -15.04
C THR A 228 0.32 6.32 -16.11
N ALA A 229 0.18 5.88 -17.35
CA ALA A 229 1.02 6.32 -18.47
C ALA A 229 2.54 6.18 -18.17
N GLY A 230 2.96 5.09 -17.50
CA GLY A 230 4.35 4.81 -17.15
C GLY A 230 4.90 5.63 -15.98
N ARG A 231 4.05 6.39 -15.28
CA ARG A 231 4.40 7.19 -14.09
C ARG A 231 3.85 6.55 -12.84
N GLU A 232 4.70 6.40 -11.82
CA GLU A 232 4.31 5.90 -10.52
C GLU A 232 3.44 6.92 -9.79
N LEU A 233 2.41 6.42 -9.11
CA LEU A 233 1.52 7.24 -8.29
C LEU A 233 1.90 7.09 -6.82
N ALA A 234 1.98 8.22 -6.12
CA ALA A 234 2.07 8.25 -4.67
C ALA A 234 0.67 8.29 -4.07
N ILE A 235 0.41 7.47 -3.07
CA ILE A 235 -0.86 7.40 -2.35
C ILE A 235 -0.61 7.76 -0.90
N ALA A 236 -1.33 8.77 -0.40
CA ALA A 236 -1.27 9.21 0.99
C ALA A 236 -2.64 9.10 1.65
N GLY A 237 -2.65 8.77 2.93
CA GLY A 237 -3.90 8.62 3.68
C GLY A 237 -3.68 8.38 5.17
N VAL A 238 -4.73 7.92 5.82
CA VAL A 238 -4.75 7.43 7.20
C VAL A 238 -5.38 6.03 7.22
N PRO A 239 -5.01 5.14 8.15
CA PRO A 239 -5.52 3.76 8.18
C PRO A 239 -7.04 3.66 8.26
N ASP A 240 -7.70 4.58 8.97
CA ASP A 240 -9.14 4.57 9.14
C ASP A 240 -9.94 4.88 7.86
N ALA A 241 -9.27 5.42 6.84
CA ALA A 241 -9.91 5.72 5.56
C ALA A 241 -10.08 4.50 4.65
N PHE A 242 -9.43 3.39 4.96
CA PHE A 242 -9.43 2.18 4.13
C PHE A 242 -9.59 0.93 5.00
N ALA A 243 -10.66 0.18 4.76
CA ALA A 243 -10.90 -1.10 5.43
C ALA A 243 -10.49 -2.25 4.51
N PHE A 244 -9.72 -3.18 5.06
CA PHE A 244 -9.30 -4.40 4.38
C PHE A 244 -9.60 -5.61 5.25
N ALA A 245 -10.16 -6.63 4.62
CA ALA A 245 -10.38 -7.90 5.27
C ALA A 245 -10.00 -9.04 4.32
N SER A 246 -9.28 -10.02 4.84
CA SER A 246 -8.86 -11.21 4.10
C SER A 246 -9.04 -12.45 4.95
N GLN A 247 -9.43 -13.54 4.31
CA GLN A 247 -9.52 -14.85 4.92
C GLN A 247 -8.78 -15.87 4.06
N LEU A 248 -8.00 -16.74 4.71
CA LEU A 248 -7.40 -17.91 4.09
C LEU A 248 -8.29 -19.11 4.45
N VAL A 249 -8.81 -19.80 3.43
CA VAL A 249 -9.62 -21.02 3.57
C VAL A 249 -8.83 -22.23 3.17
#